data_b6d1f8c167412a78dbc80a9cc73a4c9a
#
_entry.id   b6d1f8c167412a78dbc80a9cc73a4c9a
#
_cell.length_a   1.000
_cell.length_b   1.000
_cell.length_c   1.000
_cell.angle_alpha   90.00
_cell.angle_beta   90.00
_cell.angle_gamma   90.00
#
_symmetry.space_group_name_H-M   'P 1'
#
loop_
_entity.id
_entity.type
_entity.pdbx_description
1 polymer ?
#
loop_
_entity_poly.entity_id
_entity_poly.type
_entity_poly.pdbx_seq_one_letter_code
_entity_poly.pdbx_strand_id
1 'polypeptide(L)'
;MTTELRAVRDAEWDDWSDKLDLAFGELPLPPEKRAVRRAATEIERSIGVWDGDDCVATAGALSFRLTVPGAAGVPAAGVTMVSVQPTHRRRGLLRSMMRHQLADFRERGEPLAVLTASEPAIYGRFGYGAAALDMQLTVDTARLAAPELPGMDDVRLRLVDPAAALADCERVYARLVPSRPGMLARLPGWERIAVQDAPDDRDGAGVLQCVVAEVDGEVRGYARFAVKPVWERGGPSGVVVVRHLDALDPVVYAALWRFLFGIDLTSSVSLRTRPVDDALPLLVADMRRCGMELRESLFVRPVEVGAALAARTYRTPVDVVLEVADPFCPWNEGRWRLTGDASGASCVRTRDEAELALSVRELGSAYLGGFALTALAAAGRVQELRPGALAPASRAFGSDLAPWLPHGF
;
A
#
# COMPACT_ATOMS: atom_id res chain seq x y z
N MET A 1 -33.53 -17.78 -7.34
CA MET A 1 -32.30 -18.42 -6.87
C MET A 1 -31.77 -17.60 -5.72
N THR A 2 -31.64 -18.19 -4.56
CA THR A 2 -31.15 -17.53 -3.32
C THR A 2 -29.66 -17.82 -3.22
N THR A 3 -28.85 -16.77 -3.39
CA THR A 3 -27.42 -16.89 -3.16
C THR A 3 -27.11 -16.91 -1.66
N GLU A 4 -26.11 -17.69 -1.25
CA GLU A 4 -25.64 -17.81 0.14
C GLU A 4 -24.27 -17.17 0.30
N LEU A 5 -24.13 -16.24 1.26
CA LEU A 5 -22.85 -15.66 1.70
C LEU A 5 -22.35 -16.45 2.91
N ARG A 6 -21.14 -17.02 2.81
CA ARG A 6 -20.52 -17.77 3.92
C ARG A 6 -18.99 -17.81 3.81
N ALA A 7 -18.33 -18.24 4.88
CA ALA A 7 -16.90 -18.51 4.88
C ALA A 7 -16.53 -19.63 3.90
N VAL A 8 -15.34 -19.55 3.34
CA VAL A 8 -14.74 -20.55 2.47
C VAL A 8 -14.28 -21.73 3.34
N ARG A 9 -14.64 -22.95 2.94
CA ARG A 9 -14.11 -24.16 3.54
C ARG A 9 -12.76 -24.52 2.90
N ASP A 10 -11.89 -25.15 3.65
CA ASP A 10 -10.54 -25.50 3.18
C ASP A 10 -10.56 -26.31 1.86
N ALA A 11 -11.50 -27.23 1.71
CA ALA A 11 -11.68 -28.04 0.50
C ALA A 11 -12.24 -27.26 -0.72
N GLU A 12 -12.76 -26.05 -0.51
CA GLU A 12 -13.35 -25.21 -1.56
C GLU A 12 -12.38 -24.13 -2.06
N TRP A 13 -11.22 -23.99 -1.41
CA TRP A 13 -10.31 -22.91 -1.69
C TRP A 13 -9.81 -22.90 -3.14
N ASP A 14 -9.56 -24.04 -3.73
CA ASP A 14 -9.08 -24.14 -5.12
C ASP A 14 -10.14 -23.60 -6.10
N ASP A 15 -11.41 -24.04 -5.97
CA ASP A 15 -12.52 -23.53 -6.80
C ASP A 15 -12.72 -22.02 -6.59
N TRP A 16 -12.72 -21.58 -5.32
CA TRP A 16 -12.84 -20.16 -4.97
C TRP A 16 -11.71 -19.32 -5.60
N SER A 17 -10.45 -19.82 -5.59
CA SER A 17 -9.31 -19.15 -6.21
C SER A 17 -9.42 -19.10 -7.74
N ASP A 18 -9.89 -20.20 -8.38
CA ASP A 18 -10.10 -20.25 -9.83
C ASP A 18 -11.21 -19.28 -10.28
N LYS A 19 -12.27 -19.10 -9.46
CA LYS A 19 -13.32 -18.09 -9.71
C LYS A 19 -12.80 -16.67 -9.62
N LEU A 20 -11.84 -16.41 -8.71
CA LEU A 20 -11.15 -15.12 -8.64
C LEU A 20 -10.38 -14.87 -9.95
N ASP A 21 -9.51 -15.79 -10.36
CA ASP A 21 -8.71 -15.66 -11.58
C ASP A 21 -9.59 -15.43 -12.82
N LEU A 22 -10.66 -16.21 -12.95
CA LEU A 22 -11.65 -16.06 -14.04
C LEU A 22 -12.29 -14.66 -14.05
N ALA A 23 -12.62 -14.10 -12.89
CA ALA A 23 -13.25 -12.77 -12.80
C ALA A 23 -12.30 -11.63 -13.20
N PHE A 24 -10.99 -11.85 -13.06
CA PHE A 24 -9.93 -10.93 -13.51
C PHE A 24 -9.49 -11.18 -14.96
N GLY A 25 -10.04 -12.21 -15.62
CA GLY A 25 -9.66 -12.58 -16.99
C GLY A 25 -8.31 -13.30 -17.06
N GLU A 26 -7.85 -13.85 -15.96
CA GLU A 26 -6.61 -14.58 -15.83
C GLU A 26 -6.84 -16.09 -16.02
N LEU A 27 -5.77 -16.81 -16.36
CA LEU A 27 -5.76 -18.27 -16.37
C LEU A 27 -5.56 -18.78 -14.93
N PRO A 28 -6.05 -20.01 -14.62
CA PRO A 28 -5.78 -20.64 -13.34
C PRO A 28 -4.27 -20.68 -13.06
N LEU A 29 -3.90 -20.37 -11.82
CA LEU A 29 -2.49 -20.30 -11.44
C LEU A 29 -1.77 -21.66 -11.60
N PRO A 30 -0.52 -21.65 -12.06
CA PRO A 30 0.35 -22.81 -11.98
C PRO A 30 0.47 -23.32 -10.53
N PRO A 31 0.71 -24.64 -10.31
CA PRO A 31 0.71 -25.24 -8.96
C PRO A 31 1.62 -24.52 -7.94
N GLU A 32 2.81 -24.07 -8.37
CA GLU A 32 3.77 -23.37 -7.50
C GLU A 32 3.22 -22.00 -7.04
N LYS A 33 2.68 -21.20 -7.96
CA LYS A 33 2.06 -19.90 -7.64
C LYS A 33 0.81 -20.08 -6.77
N ARG A 34 0.01 -21.11 -7.07
CA ARG A 34 -1.18 -21.48 -6.29
C ARG A 34 -0.80 -21.84 -4.85
N ALA A 35 0.27 -22.60 -4.65
CA ALA A 35 0.75 -22.95 -3.32
C ALA A 35 1.18 -21.72 -2.52
N VAL A 36 1.85 -20.75 -3.15
CA VAL A 36 2.24 -19.49 -2.49
C VAL A 36 1.01 -18.63 -2.17
N ARG A 37 0.07 -18.48 -3.11
CA ARG A 37 -1.19 -17.75 -2.85
C ARG A 37 -1.94 -18.38 -1.69
N ARG A 38 -2.06 -19.74 -1.66
CA ARG A 38 -2.73 -20.43 -0.57
C ARG A 38 -2.06 -20.20 0.78
N ALA A 39 -0.73 -20.28 0.84
CA ALA A 39 0.03 -20.03 2.05
C ALA A 39 -0.09 -18.57 2.55
N ALA A 40 -0.34 -17.63 1.64
CA ALA A 40 -0.55 -16.22 1.95
C ALA A 40 -2.03 -15.84 2.21
N THR A 41 -2.97 -16.80 2.06
CA THR A 41 -4.42 -16.57 2.26
C THR A 41 -4.83 -17.01 3.67
N GLU A 42 -5.51 -16.13 4.39
CA GLU A 42 -6.20 -16.47 5.66
C GLU A 42 -7.60 -17.01 5.30
N ILE A 43 -7.75 -18.34 5.20
CA ILE A 43 -8.98 -18.99 4.72
C ILE A 43 -10.14 -18.68 5.66
N GLU A 44 -9.92 -18.63 6.96
CA GLU A 44 -10.91 -18.27 7.98
C GLU A 44 -11.42 -16.82 7.88
N ARG A 45 -10.74 -16.00 7.10
CA ARG A 45 -11.12 -14.63 6.77
C ARG A 45 -11.54 -14.45 5.31
N SER A 46 -11.67 -15.57 4.61
CA SER A 46 -12.11 -15.60 3.21
C SER A 46 -13.57 -15.99 3.14
N ILE A 47 -14.34 -15.24 2.37
CA ILE A 47 -15.78 -15.47 2.16
C ILE A 47 -16.06 -15.63 0.68
N GLY A 48 -17.13 -16.36 0.38
CA GLY A 48 -17.67 -16.48 -0.96
C GLY A 48 -19.18 -16.30 -0.96
N VAL A 49 -19.73 -16.07 -2.13
CA VAL A 49 -21.17 -16.16 -2.38
C VAL A 49 -21.40 -17.31 -3.34
N TRP A 50 -22.29 -18.21 -2.96
CA TRP A 50 -22.64 -19.41 -3.75
C TRP A 50 -24.06 -19.29 -4.32
N ASP A 51 -24.24 -19.72 -5.57
CA ASP A 51 -25.55 -20.00 -6.21
C ASP A 51 -25.64 -21.51 -6.44
N GLY A 52 -26.25 -22.24 -5.51
CA GLY A 52 -26.11 -23.69 -5.40
C GLY A 52 -24.66 -24.06 -5.03
N ASP A 53 -24.03 -24.88 -5.85
CA ASP A 53 -22.63 -25.33 -5.66
C ASP A 53 -21.61 -24.41 -6.36
N ASP A 54 -22.05 -23.41 -7.14
CA ASP A 54 -21.16 -22.53 -7.90
C ASP A 54 -20.78 -21.29 -7.09
N CYS A 55 -19.48 -21.06 -6.90
CA CYS A 55 -18.96 -19.84 -6.28
C CYS A 55 -19.03 -18.68 -7.26
N VAL A 56 -19.86 -17.68 -6.98
CA VAL A 56 -20.15 -16.55 -7.90
C VAL A 56 -19.57 -15.21 -7.45
N ALA A 57 -19.02 -15.14 -6.24
CA ALA A 57 -18.29 -13.98 -5.76
C ALA A 57 -17.30 -14.38 -4.65
N THR A 58 -16.19 -13.66 -4.57
CA THR A 58 -15.10 -13.91 -3.64
C THR A 58 -14.74 -12.63 -2.89
N ALA A 59 -14.29 -12.73 -1.64
CA ALA A 59 -13.58 -11.66 -0.93
C ALA A 59 -12.73 -12.29 0.18
N GLY A 60 -11.49 -11.82 0.32
CA GLY A 60 -10.58 -12.21 1.37
C GLY A 60 -10.22 -11.04 2.28
N ALA A 61 -9.70 -11.33 3.45
CA ALA A 61 -9.06 -10.36 4.33
C ALA A 61 -7.80 -10.95 4.95
N LEU A 62 -6.82 -10.08 5.19
CA LEU A 62 -5.52 -10.41 5.77
C LEU A 62 -5.31 -9.59 7.04
N SER A 63 -4.68 -10.19 8.05
CA SER A 63 -4.42 -9.58 9.37
C SER A 63 -3.12 -8.79 9.37
N PHE A 64 -3.16 -7.52 8.98
CA PHE A 64 -1.96 -6.68 8.94
C PHE A 64 -1.77 -5.83 10.19
N ARG A 65 -0.53 -5.33 10.32
CA ARG A 65 -0.19 -4.18 11.14
C ARG A 65 0.30 -3.07 10.23
N LEU A 66 -0.50 -2.00 10.18
CA LEU A 66 -0.24 -0.81 9.36
C LEU A 66 0.51 0.22 10.20
N THR A 67 1.63 0.72 9.72
CA THR A 67 2.29 1.87 10.34
C THR A 67 1.47 3.14 10.10
N VAL A 68 1.15 3.83 11.19
CA VAL A 68 0.40 5.10 11.16
C VAL A 68 1.30 6.26 11.62
N PRO A 69 0.93 7.53 11.44
CA PRO A 69 1.66 8.66 12.01
C PRO A 69 1.91 8.49 13.50
N GLY A 70 3.18 8.65 13.93
CA GLY A 70 3.65 8.32 15.27
C GLY A 70 4.34 6.94 15.37
N ALA A 71 4.60 6.30 14.24
CA ALA A 71 5.33 5.02 14.13
C ALA A 71 4.65 3.81 14.79
N ALA A 72 3.40 3.94 15.25
CA ALA A 72 2.66 2.81 15.79
C ALA A 72 2.23 1.84 14.69
N GLY A 73 2.40 0.54 14.91
CA GLY A 73 1.80 -0.49 14.09
C GLY A 73 0.39 -0.82 14.57
N VAL A 74 -0.63 -0.40 13.84
CA VAL A 74 -2.06 -0.57 14.21
C VAL A 74 -2.65 -1.78 13.49
N PRO A 75 -3.46 -2.63 14.15
CA PRO A 75 -4.18 -3.70 13.47
C PRO A 75 -5.04 -3.16 12.33
N ALA A 76 -4.93 -3.77 11.17
CA ALA A 76 -5.67 -3.36 9.98
C ALA A 76 -6.07 -4.59 9.14
N ALA A 77 -7.33 -4.68 8.77
CA ALA A 77 -7.81 -5.70 7.86
C ALA A 77 -7.44 -5.34 6.42
N GLY A 78 -6.60 -6.13 5.77
CA GLY A 78 -6.24 -5.99 4.37
C GLY A 78 -7.27 -6.67 3.47
N VAL A 79 -8.21 -5.92 2.90
CA VAL A 79 -9.24 -6.46 2.00
C VAL A 79 -8.64 -6.75 0.63
N THR A 80 -8.78 -7.99 0.19
CA THR A 80 -8.19 -8.50 -1.04
C THR A 80 -9.08 -9.55 -1.71
N MET A 81 -8.69 -10.02 -2.90
CA MET A 81 -9.34 -11.12 -3.62
C MET A 81 -10.85 -10.90 -3.84
N VAL A 82 -11.23 -9.64 -4.06
CA VAL A 82 -12.64 -9.26 -4.23
C VAL A 82 -13.06 -9.42 -5.69
N SER A 83 -14.01 -10.30 -5.94
CA SER A 83 -14.56 -10.48 -7.28
C SER A 83 -16.06 -10.75 -7.26
N VAL A 84 -16.72 -10.49 -8.39
CA VAL A 84 -18.11 -10.92 -8.66
C VAL A 84 -18.17 -11.34 -10.11
N GLN A 85 -18.62 -12.57 -10.36
CA GLN A 85 -18.77 -13.12 -11.69
C GLN A 85 -19.69 -12.25 -12.56
N PRO A 86 -19.40 -12.07 -13.86
CA PRO A 86 -20.16 -11.19 -14.77
C PRO A 86 -21.67 -11.42 -14.76
N THR A 87 -22.11 -12.67 -14.65
CA THR A 87 -23.51 -13.08 -14.61
C THR A 87 -24.25 -12.66 -13.33
N HIS A 88 -23.50 -12.31 -12.26
CA HIS A 88 -24.04 -11.99 -10.94
C HIS A 88 -23.79 -10.52 -10.52
N ARG A 89 -23.20 -9.72 -11.39
CA ARG A 89 -22.97 -8.27 -11.12
C ARG A 89 -24.30 -7.51 -10.97
N ARG A 90 -24.25 -6.38 -10.25
CA ARG A 90 -25.36 -5.47 -9.99
C ARG A 90 -26.53 -6.07 -9.18
N ARG A 91 -26.32 -7.21 -8.51
CA ARG A 91 -27.30 -7.87 -7.61
C ARG A 91 -27.06 -7.58 -6.13
N GLY A 92 -26.16 -6.64 -5.79
CA GLY A 92 -25.85 -6.28 -4.40
C GLY A 92 -24.83 -7.17 -3.69
N LEU A 93 -24.25 -8.20 -4.36
CA LEU A 93 -23.35 -9.17 -3.73
C LEU A 93 -22.12 -8.51 -3.13
N LEU A 94 -21.44 -7.61 -3.85
CA LEU A 94 -20.31 -6.85 -3.32
C LEU A 94 -20.69 -6.04 -2.07
N ARG A 95 -21.86 -5.41 -2.08
CA ARG A 95 -22.36 -4.66 -0.93
C ARG A 95 -22.56 -5.57 0.29
N SER A 96 -23.09 -6.76 0.08
CA SER A 96 -23.30 -7.75 1.13
C SER A 96 -21.97 -8.23 1.72
N MET A 97 -20.98 -8.58 0.85
CA MET A 97 -19.63 -8.99 1.29
C MET A 97 -18.93 -7.88 2.09
N MET A 98 -18.93 -6.64 1.61
CA MET A 98 -18.31 -5.51 2.33
C MET A 98 -18.99 -5.23 3.67
N ARG A 99 -20.32 -5.40 3.77
CA ARG A 99 -21.04 -5.24 5.05
C ARG A 99 -20.63 -6.33 6.03
N HIS A 100 -20.55 -7.57 5.58
CA HIS A 100 -20.12 -8.71 6.38
C HIS A 100 -18.68 -8.50 6.89
N GLN A 101 -17.75 -8.18 5.99
CA GLN A 101 -16.35 -7.96 6.36
C GLN A 101 -16.16 -6.80 7.35
N LEU A 102 -16.80 -5.64 7.13
CA LEU A 102 -16.65 -4.50 8.04
C LEU A 102 -17.27 -4.76 9.43
N ALA A 103 -18.32 -5.58 9.51
CA ALA A 103 -18.85 -6.04 10.79
C ALA A 103 -17.87 -7.00 11.50
N ASP A 104 -17.31 -7.97 10.78
CA ASP A 104 -16.29 -8.91 11.29
C ASP A 104 -15.03 -8.16 11.78
N PHE A 105 -14.53 -7.19 11.01
CA PHE A 105 -13.37 -6.38 11.42
C PHE A 105 -13.61 -5.61 12.72
N ARG A 106 -14.82 -5.06 12.84
CA ARG A 106 -15.23 -4.40 14.09
C ARG A 106 -15.26 -5.35 15.27
N GLU A 107 -15.86 -6.53 15.10
CA GLU A 107 -15.94 -7.57 16.15
C GLU A 107 -14.55 -8.06 16.55
N ARG A 108 -13.61 -8.12 15.62
CA ARG A 108 -12.19 -8.46 15.88
C ARG A 108 -11.39 -7.33 16.52
N GLY A 109 -11.97 -6.14 16.66
CA GLY A 109 -11.28 -4.97 17.22
C GLY A 109 -10.21 -4.38 16.29
N GLU A 110 -10.33 -4.57 14.97
CA GLU A 110 -9.47 -3.94 13.97
C GLU A 110 -10.01 -2.53 13.66
N PRO A 111 -9.33 -1.46 14.10
CA PRO A 111 -9.86 -0.11 13.92
C PRO A 111 -9.79 0.39 12.48
N LEU A 112 -9.03 -0.30 11.62
CA LEU A 112 -8.78 0.07 10.23
C LEU A 112 -9.06 -1.10 9.28
N ALA A 113 -9.56 -0.77 8.09
CA ALA A 113 -9.50 -1.64 6.92
C ALA A 113 -8.73 -0.92 5.81
N VAL A 114 -7.93 -1.66 5.05
CA VAL A 114 -7.10 -1.14 3.96
C VAL A 114 -7.25 -2.00 2.72
N LEU A 115 -7.02 -1.41 1.55
CA LEU A 115 -6.97 -2.14 0.28
C LEU A 115 -6.15 -1.39 -0.77
N THR A 116 -5.71 -2.12 -1.79
CA THR A 116 -5.29 -1.58 -3.08
C THR A 116 -6.38 -1.87 -4.11
N ALA A 117 -6.73 -0.90 -4.94
CA ALA A 117 -7.91 -1.00 -5.80
C ALA A 117 -7.52 -1.23 -7.26
N SER A 118 -8.06 -2.29 -7.88
CA SER A 118 -8.05 -2.44 -9.35
C SER A 118 -9.03 -1.45 -10.01
N GLU A 119 -10.18 -1.18 -9.36
CA GLU A 119 -11.17 -0.20 -9.80
C GLU A 119 -11.45 0.81 -8.66
N PRO A 120 -10.71 1.93 -8.57
CA PRO A 120 -10.79 2.89 -7.45
C PRO A 120 -12.18 3.47 -7.18
N ALA A 121 -12.98 3.66 -8.24
CA ALA A 121 -14.33 4.22 -8.13
C ALA A 121 -15.32 3.36 -7.32
N ILE A 122 -15.00 2.09 -7.10
CA ILE A 122 -15.89 1.15 -6.40
C ILE A 122 -15.93 1.41 -4.90
N TYR A 123 -14.78 1.63 -4.26
CA TYR A 123 -14.64 1.48 -2.82
C TYR A 123 -15.04 2.72 -2.01
N GLY A 124 -15.10 3.89 -2.65
CA GLY A 124 -15.55 5.12 -2.00
C GLY A 124 -16.98 5.03 -1.42
N ARG A 125 -17.87 4.23 -2.03
CA ARG A 125 -19.25 3.99 -1.56
C ARG A 125 -19.33 3.17 -0.27
N PHE A 126 -18.22 2.50 0.09
CA PHE A 126 -18.08 1.72 1.32
C PHE A 126 -17.25 2.46 2.38
N GLY A 127 -16.90 3.72 2.13
CA GLY A 127 -16.17 4.58 3.05
C GLY A 127 -14.65 4.48 2.97
N TYR A 128 -14.08 3.79 1.97
CA TYR A 128 -12.64 3.78 1.73
C TYR A 128 -12.20 5.07 1.04
N GLY A 129 -11.19 5.73 1.58
CA GLY A 129 -10.56 6.92 1.00
C GLY A 129 -9.13 6.62 0.55
N ALA A 130 -8.72 7.15 -0.62
CA ALA A 130 -7.33 7.09 -1.03
C ALA A 130 -6.47 7.84 0.00
N ALA A 131 -5.52 7.17 0.64
CA ALA A 131 -4.72 7.70 1.75
C ALA A 131 -3.23 7.81 1.42
N ALA A 132 -2.76 7.09 0.39
CA ALA A 132 -1.40 7.21 -0.13
C ALA A 132 -1.42 7.32 -1.65
N LEU A 133 -0.44 8.03 -2.17
CA LEU A 133 -0.09 8.02 -3.58
C LEU A 133 1.17 7.17 -3.78
N ASP A 134 1.28 6.63 -4.98
CA ASP A 134 2.43 5.88 -5.46
C ASP A 134 3.03 6.61 -6.64
N MET A 135 4.36 6.63 -6.72
CA MET A 135 5.11 7.25 -7.80
C MET A 135 5.84 6.18 -8.59
N GLN A 136 5.55 6.10 -9.89
CA GLN A 136 6.34 5.34 -10.84
C GLN A 136 7.47 6.23 -11.37
N LEU A 137 8.66 5.64 -11.52
CA LEU A 137 9.83 6.29 -12.12
C LEU A 137 10.22 5.59 -13.43
N THR A 138 10.58 6.39 -14.44
CA THR A 138 11.23 5.93 -15.66
C THR A 138 12.41 6.85 -15.95
N VAL A 139 13.57 6.47 -15.42
CA VAL A 139 14.77 7.30 -15.39
C VAL A 139 15.58 7.13 -16.68
N ASP A 140 15.84 8.24 -17.40
CA ASP A 140 16.70 8.27 -18.58
C ASP A 140 18.18 8.35 -18.15
N THR A 141 18.80 7.18 -17.97
CA THR A 141 20.20 7.07 -17.49
C THR A 141 21.21 7.40 -18.59
N ALA A 142 20.83 7.36 -19.86
CA ALA A 142 21.70 7.73 -20.97
C ALA A 142 22.04 9.23 -20.99
N ARG A 143 21.22 10.06 -20.31
CA ARG A 143 21.36 11.53 -20.28
C ARG A 143 21.50 12.10 -18.87
N LEU A 144 21.63 11.25 -17.87
CA LEU A 144 21.66 11.63 -16.47
C LEU A 144 22.88 11.03 -15.78
N ALA A 145 23.69 11.89 -15.16
CA ALA A 145 24.79 11.39 -14.33
C ALA A 145 24.24 10.62 -13.12
N ALA A 146 24.93 9.56 -12.74
CA ALA A 146 24.60 8.80 -11.56
C ALA A 146 24.70 9.67 -10.29
N PRO A 147 23.89 9.40 -9.25
CA PRO A 147 24.01 10.08 -7.97
C PRO A 147 25.39 9.94 -7.34
N GLU A 148 25.87 11.02 -6.73
CA GLU A 148 27.13 11.01 -5.97
C GLU A 148 26.92 11.64 -4.59
N LEU A 149 27.31 10.93 -3.54
CA LEU A 149 27.35 11.41 -2.17
C LEU A 149 28.69 11.02 -1.51
N PRO A 150 29.22 11.83 -0.58
CA PRO A 150 30.38 11.44 0.20
C PRO A 150 30.13 10.12 0.97
N GLY A 151 31.15 9.25 1.00
CA GLY A 151 31.08 7.96 1.69
C GLY A 151 30.52 6.80 0.87
N MET A 152 30.10 7.03 -0.38
CA MET A 152 29.60 5.94 -1.22
C MET A 152 30.66 4.88 -1.58
N ASP A 153 31.93 5.25 -1.55
CA ASP A 153 33.03 4.34 -1.85
C ASP A 153 33.30 3.34 -0.70
N ASP A 154 32.78 3.64 0.51
CA ASP A 154 32.84 2.73 1.65
C ASP A 154 31.69 1.69 1.62
N VAL A 155 30.73 1.86 0.72
CA VAL A 155 29.60 0.90 0.54
C VAL A 155 30.04 -0.24 -0.36
N ARG A 156 30.13 -1.43 0.18
CA ARG A 156 30.42 -2.64 -0.57
C ARG A 156 29.16 -3.19 -1.22
N LEU A 157 29.14 -3.25 -2.55
CA LEU A 157 28.05 -3.86 -3.32
C LEU A 157 28.37 -5.31 -3.67
N ARG A 158 27.41 -6.20 -3.49
CA ARG A 158 27.59 -7.62 -3.78
C ARG A 158 26.36 -8.18 -4.48
N LEU A 159 26.55 -8.72 -5.68
CA LEU A 159 25.50 -9.46 -6.38
C LEU A 159 25.30 -10.82 -5.72
N VAL A 160 24.07 -11.17 -5.41
CA VAL A 160 23.71 -12.37 -4.66
C VAL A 160 22.46 -13.04 -5.26
N ASP A 161 22.27 -14.32 -4.97
CA ASP A 161 21.03 -15.00 -5.30
C ASP A 161 19.86 -14.38 -4.50
N PRO A 162 18.72 -14.00 -5.14
CA PRO A 162 17.60 -13.36 -4.47
C PRO A 162 17.01 -14.17 -3.30
N ALA A 163 16.96 -15.49 -3.42
CA ALA A 163 16.43 -16.36 -2.37
C ALA A 163 17.43 -16.52 -1.20
N ALA A 164 18.73 -16.58 -1.50
CA ALA A 164 19.77 -16.63 -0.47
C ALA A 164 19.87 -15.32 0.34
N ALA A 165 19.57 -14.17 -0.29
CA ALA A 165 19.58 -12.86 0.37
C ALA A 165 18.27 -12.53 1.11
N LEU A 166 17.27 -13.41 1.10
CA LEU A 166 15.94 -13.12 1.58
C LEU A 166 15.92 -12.60 3.03
N ALA A 167 16.62 -13.29 3.94
CA ALA A 167 16.67 -12.92 5.36
C ALA A 167 17.32 -11.54 5.58
N ASP A 168 18.35 -11.19 4.81
CA ASP A 168 19.01 -9.88 4.89
C ASP A 168 18.09 -8.76 4.41
N CYS A 169 17.44 -8.97 3.25
CA CYS A 169 16.48 -8.02 2.70
C CYS A 169 15.30 -7.79 3.65
N GLU A 170 14.77 -8.85 4.28
CA GLU A 170 13.67 -8.72 5.24
C GLU A 170 14.07 -7.98 6.51
N ARG A 171 15.33 -8.14 6.99
CA ARG A 171 15.82 -7.34 8.12
C ARG A 171 15.87 -5.84 7.77
N VAL A 172 16.31 -5.49 6.56
CA VAL A 172 16.29 -4.10 6.08
C VAL A 172 14.86 -3.57 6.02
N TYR A 173 13.96 -4.33 5.38
CA TYR A 173 12.55 -3.95 5.25
C TYR A 173 11.88 -3.75 6.62
N ALA A 174 12.05 -4.70 7.56
CA ALA A 174 11.45 -4.63 8.89
C ALA A 174 11.90 -3.39 9.69
N ARG A 175 13.15 -2.92 9.49
CA ARG A 175 13.66 -1.67 10.10
C ARG A 175 13.03 -0.42 9.49
N LEU A 176 12.60 -0.47 8.23
CA LEU A 176 11.95 0.64 7.53
C LEU A 176 10.46 0.74 7.86
N VAL A 177 9.78 -0.39 8.13
CA VAL A 177 8.33 -0.41 8.39
C VAL A 177 7.89 0.66 9.39
N PRO A 178 8.48 0.81 10.58
CA PRO A 178 8.02 1.80 11.56
C PRO A 178 8.36 3.24 11.20
N SER A 179 9.20 3.48 10.18
CA SER A 179 9.67 4.83 9.83
C SER A 179 8.69 5.61 8.95
N ARG A 180 7.74 4.94 8.29
CA ARG A 180 6.88 5.60 7.30
C ARG A 180 5.42 5.14 7.40
N PRO A 181 4.45 6.05 7.52
CA PRO A 181 3.03 5.70 7.46
C PRO A 181 2.67 4.99 6.16
N GLY A 182 1.76 4.02 6.22
CA GLY A 182 1.31 3.24 5.07
C GLY A 182 2.08 1.94 4.85
N MET A 183 3.26 1.76 5.46
CA MET A 183 3.97 0.49 5.37
C MET A 183 3.29 -0.59 6.23
N LEU A 184 3.30 -1.81 5.70
CA LEU A 184 2.74 -2.99 6.37
C LEU A 184 3.87 -3.88 6.89
N ALA A 185 3.74 -4.34 8.13
CA ALA A 185 4.56 -5.45 8.59
C ALA A 185 4.19 -6.70 7.78
N ARG A 186 5.19 -7.36 7.19
CA ARG A 186 4.94 -8.58 6.40
C ARG A 186 4.54 -9.74 7.29
N LEU A 187 3.54 -10.49 6.82
CA LEU A 187 3.15 -11.74 7.46
C LEU A 187 4.19 -12.83 7.17
N PRO A 188 4.35 -13.83 8.05
CA PRO A 188 5.25 -14.96 7.81
C PRO A 188 4.96 -15.64 6.47
N GLY A 189 6.00 -15.87 5.67
CA GLY A 189 5.89 -16.45 4.32
C GLY A 189 5.72 -15.42 3.19
N TRP A 190 5.32 -14.19 3.49
CA TRP A 190 5.13 -13.12 2.50
C TRP A 190 6.44 -12.67 1.86
N GLU A 191 7.55 -12.82 2.56
CA GLU A 191 8.88 -12.54 2.03
C GLU A 191 9.19 -13.33 0.74
N ARG A 192 8.60 -14.53 0.60
CA ARG A 192 8.77 -15.38 -0.58
C ARG A 192 8.09 -14.83 -1.84
N ILE A 193 7.03 -14.03 -1.68
CA ILE A 193 6.33 -13.40 -2.82
C ILE A 193 7.30 -12.46 -3.56
N ALA A 194 8.13 -11.73 -2.82
CA ALA A 194 9.07 -10.75 -3.37
C ALA A 194 10.20 -11.35 -4.23
N VAL A 195 10.43 -12.66 -4.16
CA VAL A 195 11.48 -13.37 -4.94
C VAL A 195 10.88 -14.33 -5.96
N GLN A 196 9.56 -14.37 -6.13
CA GLN A 196 8.94 -15.13 -7.24
C GLN A 196 9.38 -14.54 -8.57
N ASP A 197 9.81 -15.40 -9.48
CA ASP A 197 10.32 -15.01 -10.79
C ASP A 197 9.94 -16.02 -11.88
N ALA A 198 8.64 -16.29 -12.01
CA ALA A 198 8.16 -17.16 -13.08
C ALA A 198 8.42 -16.52 -14.46
N PRO A 199 8.79 -17.30 -15.48
CA PRO A 199 9.08 -16.79 -16.83
C PRO A 199 7.97 -15.89 -17.39
N ASP A 200 6.71 -16.24 -17.16
CA ASP A 200 5.54 -15.51 -17.66
C ASP A 200 5.38 -14.12 -17.00
N ASP A 201 5.96 -13.89 -15.82
CA ASP A 201 5.87 -12.61 -15.10
C ASP A 201 6.98 -11.62 -15.48
N ARG A 202 7.96 -12.06 -16.28
CA ARG A 202 9.15 -11.26 -16.58
C ARG A 202 8.91 -10.17 -17.63
N ASP A 203 7.82 -10.25 -18.39
CA ASP A 203 7.49 -9.27 -19.45
C ASP A 203 8.67 -8.99 -20.41
N GLY A 204 9.40 -10.06 -20.79
CA GLY A 204 10.57 -10.01 -21.66
C GLY A 204 11.87 -9.58 -20.97
N ALA A 205 11.87 -9.39 -19.66
CA ALA A 205 13.09 -9.22 -18.88
C ALA A 205 13.79 -10.57 -18.60
N GLY A 206 15.07 -10.49 -18.26
CA GLY A 206 15.85 -11.63 -17.78
C GLY A 206 15.44 -12.09 -16.39
N VAL A 207 16.23 -12.99 -15.80
CA VAL A 207 16.02 -13.51 -14.45
C VAL A 207 16.17 -12.40 -13.40
N LEU A 208 15.43 -12.55 -12.30
CA LEU A 208 15.55 -11.66 -11.14
C LEU A 208 16.95 -11.75 -10.54
N GLN A 209 17.54 -10.61 -10.29
CA GLN A 209 18.84 -10.44 -9.64
C GLN A 209 18.66 -9.66 -8.34
N CYS A 210 19.61 -9.80 -7.41
CA CYS A 210 19.65 -9.04 -6.18
C CYS A 210 21.05 -8.51 -5.94
N VAL A 211 21.16 -7.20 -5.68
CA VAL A 211 22.37 -6.57 -5.14
C VAL A 211 22.12 -6.17 -3.71
N VAL A 212 23.00 -6.55 -2.80
CA VAL A 212 23.02 -6.09 -1.42
C VAL A 212 24.12 -5.06 -1.22
N ALA A 213 23.85 -4.07 -0.39
CA ALA A 213 24.78 -3.01 -0.02
C ALA A 213 25.16 -3.15 1.46
N GLU A 214 26.45 -3.33 1.71
CA GLU A 214 27.04 -3.59 3.03
C GLU A 214 27.89 -2.40 3.49
N VAL A 215 27.76 -2.04 4.75
CA VAL A 215 28.65 -1.10 5.46
C VAL A 215 29.09 -1.77 6.75
N ASP A 216 30.39 -1.81 7.04
CA ASP A 216 30.97 -2.46 8.22
C ASP A 216 30.52 -3.93 8.39
N GLY A 217 30.28 -4.64 7.30
CA GLY A 217 29.84 -6.05 7.29
C GLY A 217 28.34 -6.26 7.55
N GLU A 218 27.55 -5.21 7.74
CA GLU A 218 26.09 -5.26 7.88
C GLU A 218 25.43 -4.90 6.54
N VAL A 219 24.43 -5.70 6.11
CA VAL A 219 23.58 -5.36 4.97
C VAL A 219 22.62 -4.23 5.40
N ARG A 220 22.76 -3.07 4.76
CA ARG A 220 22.01 -1.85 5.07
C ARG A 220 21.09 -1.40 3.92
N GLY A 221 21.14 -2.12 2.80
CA GLY A 221 20.24 -1.87 1.68
C GLY A 221 20.32 -2.97 0.64
N TYR A 222 19.35 -2.98 -0.25
CA TYR A 222 19.33 -3.93 -1.37
C TYR A 222 18.52 -3.36 -2.54
N ALA A 223 18.78 -3.90 -3.74
CA ALA A 223 17.87 -3.75 -4.87
C ALA A 223 17.65 -5.12 -5.53
N ARG A 224 16.38 -5.42 -5.84
CA ARG A 224 15.96 -6.55 -6.67
C ARG A 224 15.56 -6.03 -8.04
N PHE A 225 16.20 -6.51 -9.09
CA PHE A 225 16.04 -5.99 -10.44
C PHE A 225 16.19 -7.09 -11.49
N ALA A 226 15.71 -6.81 -12.70
CA ALA A 226 15.99 -7.60 -13.88
C ALA A 226 16.35 -6.67 -15.04
N VAL A 227 17.08 -7.17 -16.03
CA VAL A 227 17.40 -6.40 -17.24
C VAL A 227 16.51 -6.88 -18.38
N LYS A 228 15.77 -5.95 -18.98
CA LYS A 228 15.02 -6.18 -20.21
C LYS A 228 15.88 -5.73 -21.40
N PRO A 229 16.42 -6.66 -22.19
CA PRO A 229 17.27 -6.30 -23.33
C PRO A 229 16.41 -5.68 -24.43
N VAL A 230 16.85 -4.55 -24.94
CA VAL A 230 16.27 -3.89 -26.11
C VAL A 230 17.42 -3.52 -27.06
N TRP A 231 17.27 -3.86 -28.33
CA TRP A 231 18.24 -3.56 -29.37
C TRP A 231 17.58 -2.71 -30.47
N GLU A 232 18.14 -1.54 -30.69
CA GLU A 232 17.72 -0.61 -31.74
C GLU A 232 18.81 -0.46 -32.80
N ARG A 233 18.51 0.22 -33.91
CA ARG A 233 19.52 0.49 -34.95
C ARG A 233 20.71 1.31 -34.43
N GLY A 234 20.49 2.13 -33.39
CA GLY A 234 21.51 2.95 -32.74
C GLY A 234 22.37 2.21 -31.71
N GLY A 235 22.07 0.97 -31.41
CA GLY A 235 22.75 0.17 -30.38
C GLY A 235 21.80 -0.33 -29.28
N PRO A 236 22.36 -0.80 -28.17
CA PRO A 236 21.56 -1.29 -27.05
C PRO A 236 20.83 -0.14 -26.34
N SER A 237 19.57 -0.37 -25.98
CA SER A 237 18.70 0.56 -25.25
C SER A 237 17.88 -0.18 -24.17
N GLY A 238 18.52 -1.17 -23.55
CA GLY A 238 17.89 -1.99 -22.51
C GLY A 238 17.34 -1.20 -21.34
N VAL A 239 16.46 -1.83 -20.57
CA VAL A 239 15.80 -1.26 -19.39
C VAL A 239 16.17 -2.07 -18.16
N VAL A 240 16.67 -1.42 -17.10
CA VAL A 240 16.76 -2.02 -15.76
C VAL A 240 15.39 -1.93 -15.10
N VAL A 241 14.72 -3.05 -14.92
CA VAL A 241 13.42 -3.13 -14.25
C VAL A 241 13.64 -3.42 -12.78
N VAL A 242 13.53 -2.40 -11.93
CA VAL A 242 13.69 -2.54 -10.48
C VAL A 242 12.34 -2.95 -9.87
N ARG A 243 12.33 -4.06 -9.12
CA ARG A 243 11.15 -4.52 -8.39
C ARG A 243 11.09 -3.97 -6.97
N HIS A 244 12.24 -3.94 -6.27
CA HIS A 244 12.37 -3.42 -4.91
C HIS A 244 13.70 -2.69 -4.76
N LEU A 245 13.72 -1.59 -4.02
CA LEU A 245 14.91 -0.89 -3.60
C LEU A 245 14.66 -0.28 -2.23
N ASP A 246 15.37 -0.77 -1.22
CA ASP A 246 15.27 -0.33 0.17
C ASP A 246 16.67 -0.05 0.73
N ALA A 247 16.82 1.02 1.48
CA ALA A 247 18.06 1.41 2.11
C ALA A 247 17.81 2.11 3.45
N LEU A 248 18.66 1.83 4.43
CA LEU A 248 18.53 2.37 5.79
C LEU A 248 19.13 3.77 5.95
N ASP A 249 19.92 4.21 4.98
CA ASP A 249 20.55 5.54 5.00
C ASP A 249 20.76 6.09 3.56
N PRO A 250 20.92 7.42 3.43
CA PRO A 250 21.03 8.08 2.13
C PRO A 250 22.26 7.65 1.31
N VAL A 251 23.39 7.30 1.95
CA VAL A 251 24.61 6.92 1.25
C VAL A 251 24.46 5.57 0.57
N VAL A 252 23.89 4.60 1.30
CA VAL A 252 23.54 3.28 0.76
C VAL A 252 22.50 3.40 -0.35
N TYR A 253 21.50 4.27 -0.17
CA TYR A 253 20.49 4.55 -1.19
C TYR A 253 21.12 5.06 -2.50
N ALA A 254 21.97 6.07 -2.40
CA ALA A 254 22.67 6.63 -3.55
C ALA A 254 23.61 5.63 -4.22
N ALA A 255 24.32 4.79 -3.44
CA ALA A 255 25.21 3.75 -3.96
C ALA A 255 24.44 2.68 -4.76
N LEU A 256 23.26 2.28 -4.31
CA LEU A 256 22.39 1.36 -5.06
C LEU A 256 21.93 1.99 -6.39
N TRP A 257 21.54 3.25 -6.39
CA TRP A 257 21.16 3.94 -7.62
C TRP A 257 22.37 4.13 -8.57
N ARG A 258 23.55 4.48 -8.07
CA ARG A 258 24.78 4.55 -8.86
C ARG A 258 25.06 3.21 -9.57
N PHE A 259 24.89 2.10 -8.85
CA PHE A 259 25.04 0.77 -9.42
C PHE A 259 24.02 0.50 -10.54
N LEU A 260 22.73 0.79 -10.30
CA LEU A 260 21.66 0.55 -11.28
C LEU A 260 21.84 1.40 -12.55
N PHE A 261 22.34 2.64 -12.42
CA PHE A 261 22.64 3.51 -13.56
C PHE A 261 23.83 3.01 -14.38
N GLY A 262 24.75 2.30 -13.74
CA GLY A 262 25.98 1.77 -14.36
C GLY A 262 25.82 0.40 -15.02
N ILE A 263 24.62 -0.17 -15.11
CA ILE A 263 24.41 -1.47 -15.75
C ILE A 263 24.55 -1.33 -17.27
N ASP A 264 25.54 -2.03 -17.85
CA ASP A 264 25.85 -1.97 -19.27
C ASP A 264 24.68 -2.39 -20.16
N LEU A 265 24.68 -1.90 -21.40
CA LEU A 265 23.69 -2.17 -22.44
C LEU A 265 22.27 -1.69 -22.10
N THR A 266 22.13 -0.80 -21.10
CA THR A 266 20.87 -0.19 -20.73
C THR A 266 20.89 1.33 -20.93
N SER A 267 19.73 1.94 -21.13
CA SER A 267 19.58 3.39 -21.30
C SER A 267 18.55 3.97 -20.33
N SER A 268 17.85 3.13 -19.59
CA SER A 268 16.85 3.57 -18.62
C SER A 268 16.69 2.61 -17.45
N VAL A 269 16.21 3.15 -16.32
CA VAL A 269 15.78 2.40 -15.14
C VAL A 269 14.31 2.64 -14.91
N SER A 270 13.53 1.57 -14.76
CA SER A 270 12.08 1.62 -14.45
C SER A 270 11.81 1.04 -13.07
N LEU A 271 10.99 1.75 -12.29
CA LEU A 271 10.57 1.31 -10.96
C LEU A 271 9.11 1.73 -10.73
N ARG A 272 8.23 0.78 -10.42
CA ARG A 272 6.78 1.01 -10.41
C ARG A 272 6.24 1.64 -9.14
N THR A 273 6.94 1.52 -8.02
CA THR A 273 6.42 1.94 -6.72
C THR A 273 7.47 2.62 -5.87
N ARG A 274 7.29 3.93 -5.68
CA ARG A 274 8.09 4.77 -4.78
C ARG A 274 7.18 5.75 -4.04
N PRO A 275 7.59 6.21 -2.85
CA PRO A 275 6.88 7.30 -2.19
C PRO A 275 7.00 8.59 -3.01
N VAL A 276 5.99 9.45 -2.95
CA VAL A 276 5.97 10.72 -3.71
C VAL A 276 7.04 11.72 -3.26
N ASP A 277 7.63 11.51 -2.10
CA ASP A 277 8.76 12.26 -1.53
C ASP A 277 10.09 11.49 -1.66
N ASP A 278 10.20 10.59 -2.65
CA ASP A 278 11.42 9.84 -2.90
C ASP A 278 12.64 10.76 -3.11
N ALA A 279 13.80 10.33 -2.61
CA ALA A 279 15.01 11.14 -2.65
C ALA A 279 15.67 11.19 -4.04
N LEU A 280 15.42 10.22 -4.93
CA LEU A 280 16.12 10.16 -6.22
C LEU A 280 15.99 11.44 -7.07
N PRO A 281 14.79 12.05 -7.24
CA PRO A 281 14.66 13.30 -8.00
C PRO A 281 15.49 14.47 -7.44
N LEU A 282 15.86 14.41 -6.15
CA LEU A 282 16.68 15.42 -5.50
C LEU A 282 18.19 15.11 -5.56
N LEU A 283 18.54 13.85 -5.84
CA LEU A 283 19.94 13.40 -5.95
C LEU A 283 20.50 13.59 -7.36
N VAL A 284 19.66 13.79 -8.36
CA VAL A 284 20.07 13.91 -9.76
C VAL A 284 20.04 15.38 -10.24
N ALA A 285 20.88 15.70 -11.22
CA ALA A 285 20.99 17.07 -11.72
C ALA A 285 19.76 17.57 -12.51
N ASP A 286 19.00 16.66 -13.10
CA ASP A 286 17.78 16.98 -13.88
C ASP A 286 16.62 16.03 -13.50
N MET A 287 15.77 16.46 -12.58
CA MET A 287 14.61 15.67 -12.13
C MET A 287 13.60 15.36 -13.23
N ARG A 288 13.56 16.12 -14.33
CA ARG A 288 12.66 15.84 -15.48
C ARG A 288 12.99 14.50 -16.12
N ARG A 289 14.25 14.05 -16.00
CA ARG A 289 14.72 12.76 -16.51
C ARG A 289 14.29 11.56 -15.65
N CYS A 290 13.68 11.83 -14.49
CA CYS A 290 13.12 10.76 -13.66
C CYS A 290 11.75 10.25 -14.15
N GLY A 291 11.09 10.94 -15.09
CA GLY A 291 9.83 10.49 -15.69
C GLY A 291 8.79 10.07 -14.65
N MET A 292 8.45 10.98 -13.71
CA MET A 292 7.59 10.72 -12.58
C MET A 292 6.12 10.67 -12.97
N GLU A 293 5.44 9.57 -12.65
CA GLU A 293 3.98 9.41 -12.79
C GLU A 293 3.36 9.06 -11.46
N LEU A 294 2.26 9.71 -11.11
CA LEU A 294 1.56 9.52 -9.83
C LEU A 294 0.22 8.81 -10.04
N ARG A 295 -0.11 7.92 -9.11
CA ARG A 295 -1.43 7.31 -9.01
C ARG A 295 -1.81 7.09 -7.54
N GLU A 296 -3.10 6.83 -7.27
CA GLU A 296 -3.53 6.36 -5.96
C GLU A 296 -3.02 4.93 -5.71
N SER A 297 -2.74 4.63 -4.45
CA SER A 297 -2.20 3.33 -4.03
C SER A 297 -3.03 2.74 -2.88
N LEU A 298 -2.70 3.07 -1.63
CA LEU A 298 -3.37 2.55 -0.45
C LEU A 298 -4.66 3.32 -0.15
N PHE A 299 -5.77 2.60 -0.02
CA PHE A 299 -7.03 3.11 0.50
C PHE A 299 -7.17 2.73 1.97
N VAL A 300 -7.64 3.66 2.78
CA VAL A 300 -7.89 3.46 4.21
C VAL A 300 -9.36 3.71 4.54
N ARG A 301 -9.90 2.87 5.40
CA ARG A 301 -11.26 3.00 5.94
C ARG A 301 -11.19 2.85 7.46
N PRO A 302 -11.50 3.90 8.25
CA PRO A 302 -11.72 3.75 9.68
C PRO A 302 -12.93 2.84 9.94
N VAL A 303 -12.71 1.66 10.50
CA VAL A 303 -13.77 0.71 10.87
C VAL A 303 -14.50 1.21 12.11
N GLU A 304 -13.75 1.70 13.09
CA GLU A 304 -14.22 2.38 14.31
C GLU A 304 -13.51 3.73 14.40
N VAL A 305 -14.26 4.82 14.19
CA VAL A 305 -13.69 6.19 14.11
C VAL A 305 -12.94 6.56 15.38
N GLY A 306 -13.53 6.31 16.55
CA GLY A 306 -12.90 6.64 17.84
C GLY A 306 -11.58 5.90 18.03
N ALA A 307 -11.56 4.59 17.85
CA ALA A 307 -10.38 3.75 18.00
C ALA A 307 -9.32 4.09 16.93
N ALA A 308 -9.73 4.30 15.68
CA ALA A 308 -8.83 4.66 14.60
C ALA A 308 -8.09 5.97 14.87
N LEU A 309 -8.81 7.04 15.24
CA LEU A 309 -8.22 8.35 15.49
C LEU A 309 -7.38 8.38 16.78
N ALA A 310 -7.70 7.57 17.77
CA ALA A 310 -6.90 7.44 18.99
C ALA A 310 -5.61 6.61 18.80
N ALA A 311 -5.54 5.79 17.74
CA ALA A 311 -4.41 4.89 17.49
C ALA A 311 -3.21 5.57 16.82
N ARG A 312 -3.33 6.84 16.40
CA ARG A 312 -2.25 7.62 15.78
C ARG A 312 -1.87 8.82 16.64
N THR A 313 -0.69 9.40 16.38
CA THR A 313 -0.33 10.71 16.92
C THR A 313 -0.61 11.84 15.91
N TYR A 314 -0.49 13.07 16.37
CA TYR A 314 -0.78 14.25 15.58
C TYR A 314 0.44 15.19 15.59
N ARG A 315 0.77 15.77 14.43
CA ARG A 315 1.98 16.59 14.24
C ARG A 315 2.00 17.83 15.12
N THR A 316 0.83 18.40 15.40
CA THR A 316 0.63 19.55 16.29
C THR A 316 -0.54 19.27 17.22
N PRO A 317 -0.63 19.95 18.38
CA PRO A 317 -1.79 19.81 19.24
C PRO A 317 -3.10 20.06 18.48
N VAL A 318 -4.08 19.21 18.71
CA VAL A 318 -5.42 19.28 18.12
C VAL A 318 -6.46 19.08 19.20
N ASP A 319 -7.52 19.90 19.15
CA ASP A 319 -8.79 19.73 19.84
C ASP A 319 -9.86 20.18 18.87
N VAL A 320 -10.61 19.25 18.32
CA VAL A 320 -11.60 19.50 17.27
C VAL A 320 -12.78 18.55 17.37
N VAL A 321 -13.98 19.07 17.13
CA VAL A 321 -15.18 18.26 17.01
C VAL A 321 -15.50 18.00 15.55
N LEU A 322 -15.47 16.72 15.17
CA LEU A 322 -15.75 16.24 13.82
C LEU A 322 -17.19 15.70 13.75
N GLU A 323 -18.00 16.15 12.83
CA GLU A 323 -19.25 15.51 12.44
C GLU A 323 -18.96 14.54 11.30
N VAL A 324 -19.05 13.24 11.59
CA VAL A 324 -18.69 12.16 10.66
C VAL A 324 -19.97 11.54 10.10
N ALA A 325 -20.07 11.51 8.76
CA ALA A 325 -21.10 10.78 8.04
C ALA A 325 -20.58 9.40 7.60
N ASP A 326 -21.31 8.33 7.92
CA ASP A 326 -21.00 6.96 7.51
C ASP A 326 -22.28 6.14 7.26
N PRO A 327 -23.00 6.37 6.15
CA PRO A 327 -24.25 5.68 5.88
C PRO A 327 -24.08 4.17 5.63
N PHE A 328 -22.85 3.71 5.42
CA PHE A 328 -22.59 2.29 5.26
C PHE A 328 -22.40 1.57 6.60
N CYS A 329 -21.79 2.22 7.59
CA CYS A 329 -21.57 1.72 8.93
C CYS A 329 -22.08 2.74 9.98
N PRO A 330 -23.39 2.75 10.26
CA PRO A 330 -24.04 3.80 11.10
C PRO A 330 -23.46 3.93 12.51
N TRP A 331 -22.73 2.93 13.01
CA TRP A 331 -22.07 3.04 14.32
C TRP A 331 -20.96 4.09 14.37
N ASN A 332 -20.50 4.60 13.22
CA ASN A 332 -19.53 5.70 13.12
C ASN A 332 -20.18 7.06 13.00
N GLU A 333 -21.46 7.13 12.58
CA GLU A 333 -22.14 8.42 12.37
C GLU A 333 -22.25 9.25 13.63
N GLY A 334 -22.07 10.55 13.50
CA GLY A 334 -22.28 11.55 14.54
C GLY A 334 -21.00 12.30 14.91
N ARG A 335 -21.01 12.94 16.11
CA ARG A 335 -19.98 13.85 16.54
C ARG A 335 -18.92 13.17 17.40
N TRP A 336 -17.67 13.46 17.06
CA TRP A 336 -16.50 12.93 17.71
C TRP A 336 -15.56 14.07 18.12
N ARG A 337 -15.23 14.18 19.41
CA ARG A 337 -14.18 15.07 19.87
C ARG A 337 -12.85 14.36 19.83
N LEU A 338 -11.94 14.90 19.01
CA LEU A 338 -10.58 14.47 18.88
C LEU A 338 -9.68 15.44 19.65
N THR A 339 -8.94 14.93 20.62
CA THR A 339 -7.86 15.64 21.30
C THR A 339 -6.58 14.84 21.16
N GLY A 340 -5.44 15.49 20.85
CA GLY A 340 -4.18 14.78 20.70
C GLY A 340 -3.03 15.67 20.30
N ASP A 341 -1.83 15.09 20.33
CA ASP A 341 -0.57 15.71 19.94
C ASP A 341 0.44 14.63 19.53
N ALA A 342 1.75 14.97 19.56
CA ALA A 342 2.84 14.03 19.25
C ALA A 342 2.99 12.88 20.28
N SER A 343 2.40 12.97 21.45
CA SER A 343 2.51 11.97 22.52
C SER A 343 1.35 10.97 22.54
N GLY A 344 0.24 11.28 21.88
CA GLY A 344 -0.94 10.41 21.80
C GLY A 344 -2.22 11.15 21.53
N ALA A 345 -3.34 10.41 21.51
CA ALA A 345 -4.65 10.98 21.22
C ALA A 345 -5.79 10.26 21.93
N SER A 346 -6.90 10.98 22.06
CA SER A 346 -8.20 10.45 22.47
C SER A 346 -9.26 10.92 21.48
N CYS A 347 -10.17 10.03 21.11
CA CYS A 347 -11.28 10.36 20.25
C CYS A 347 -12.56 9.71 20.79
N VAL A 348 -13.50 10.52 21.28
CA VAL A 348 -14.69 10.07 21.97
C VAL A 348 -15.96 10.74 21.42
N ARG A 349 -17.09 10.06 21.58
CA ARG A 349 -18.39 10.64 21.25
C ARG A 349 -18.65 11.90 22.08
N THR A 350 -19.22 12.93 21.44
CA THR A 350 -19.59 14.18 22.12
C THR A 350 -20.95 14.72 21.65
N ARG A 351 -21.48 15.67 22.43
CA ARG A 351 -22.65 16.49 22.05
C ARG A 351 -22.27 17.93 21.71
N ASP A 352 -20.97 18.26 21.78
CA ASP A 352 -20.47 19.58 21.46
C ASP A 352 -20.78 19.94 20.00
N GLU A 353 -20.80 21.24 19.70
CA GLU A 353 -21.02 21.69 18.33
C GLU A 353 -19.88 21.27 17.43
N ALA A 354 -20.23 20.75 16.25
CA ALA A 354 -19.26 20.32 15.28
C ALA A 354 -18.51 21.52 14.67
N GLU A 355 -17.21 21.36 14.48
CA GLU A 355 -16.35 22.37 13.90
C GLU A 355 -15.98 22.05 12.45
N LEU A 356 -15.91 20.77 12.11
CA LEU A 356 -15.72 20.26 10.76
C LEU A 356 -16.74 19.17 10.46
N ALA A 357 -17.28 19.13 9.24
CA ALA A 357 -18.10 18.02 8.76
C ALA A 357 -17.44 17.34 7.56
N LEU A 358 -17.38 15.99 7.60
CA LEU A 358 -16.79 15.16 6.56
C LEU A 358 -17.35 13.74 6.61
N SER A 359 -17.19 12.99 5.52
CA SER A 359 -17.54 11.58 5.58
C SER A 359 -16.35 10.75 6.09
N VAL A 360 -16.63 9.50 6.50
CA VAL A 360 -15.59 8.54 6.90
C VAL A 360 -14.59 8.27 5.77
N ARG A 361 -14.98 8.44 4.51
CA ARG A 361 -14.10 8.34 3.34
C ARG A 361 -13.03 9.43 3.34
N GLU A 362 -13.41 10.69 3.58
CA GLU A 362 -12.48 11.81 3.65
C GLU A 362 -11.57 11.68 4.88
N LEU A 363 -12.13 11.18 5.99
CA LEU A 363 -11.35 10.86 7.17
C LEU A 363 -10.29 9.78 6.86
N GLY A 364 -10.66 8.73 6.13
CA GLY A 364 -9.75 7.72 5.63
C GLY A 364 -8.65 8.30 4.73
N SER A 365 -9.01 9.23 3.82
CA SER A 365 -8.03 9.90 2.96
C SER A 365 -7.01 10.73 3.75
N ALA A 366 -7.42 11.42 4.79
CA ALA A 366 -6.53 12.24 5.62
C ALA A 366 -5.76 11.41 6.67
N TYR A 367 -6.16 10.17 6.93
CA TYR A 367 -5.73 9.39 8.07
C TYR A 367 -4.22 9.18 8.17
N LEU A 368 -3.54 8.93 7.05
CA LEU A 368 -2.09 8.72 7.02
C LEU A 368 -1.28 10.01 6.82
N GLY A 369 -1.95 11.16 6.64
CA GLY A 369 -1.30 12.45 6.42
C GLY A 369 -0.91 12.75 4.97
N GLY A 370 -1.26 11.88 4.02
CA GLY A 370 -0.98 12.06 2.59
C GLY A 370 -1.91 13.08 1.90
N PHE A 371 -3.14 13.23 2.40
CA PHE A 371 -4.10 14.20 1.89
C PHE A 371 -4.48 15.20 2.98
N ALA A 372 -4.20 16.48 2.74
CA ALA A 372 -4.53 17.55 3.67
C ALA A 372 -6.04 17.80 3.73
N LEU A 373 -6.60 18.03 4.94
CA LEU A 373 -8.02 18.39 5.09
C LEU A 373 -8.35 19.68 4.33
N THR A 374 -7.44 20.63 4.23
CA THR A 374 -7.60 21.86 3.42
C THR A 374 -7.73 21.56 1.93
N ALA A 375 -6.99 20.59 1.40
CA ALA A 375 -7.11 20.17 0.00
C ALA A 375 -8.45 19.46 -0.25
N LEU A 376 -8.90 18.62 0.69
CA LEU A 376 -10.22 17.98 0.62
C LEU A 376 -11.36 19.02 0.72
N ALA A 377 -11.18 20.07 1.53
CA ALA A 377 -12.14 21.18 1.62
C ALA A 377 -12.19 22.01 0.33
N ALA A 378 -11.05 22.28 -0.29
CA ALA A 378 -11.00 22.94 -1.60
C ALA A 378 -11.73 22.12 -2.70
N ALA A 379 -11.78 20.80 -2.56
CA ALA A 379 -12.56 19.90 -3.41
C ALA A 379 -14.04 19.75 -2.99
N GLY A 380 -14.50 20.50 -1.99
CA GLY A 380 -15.88 20.45 -1.47
C GLY A 380 -16.20 19.20 -0.65
N ARG A 381 -15.19 18.47 -0.18
CA ARG A 381 -15.34 17.17 0.50
C ARG A 381 -15.23 17.26 2.02
N VAL A 382 -14.74 18.37 2.55
CA VAL A 382 -14.74 18.71 3.99
C VAL A 382 -15.36 20.09 4.14
N GLN A 383 -16.27 20.25 5.06
CA GLN A 383 -16.93 21.51 5.37
C GLN A 383 -16.39 22.07 6.69
N GLU A 384 -15.91 23.31 6.67
CA GLU A 384 -15.60 24.07 7.87
C GLU A 384 -16.89 24.68 8.43
N LEU A 385 -17.30 24.24 9.61
CA LEU A 385 -18.51 24.73 10.29
C LEU A 385 -18.17 25.89 11.24
N ARG A 386 -17.03 25.82 11.93
CA ARG A 386 -16.50 26.89 12.75
C ARG A 386 -15.32 27.57 12.04
N PRO A 387 -15.43 28.86 11.69
CA PRO A 387 -14.33 29.59 11.05
C PRO A 387 -13.01 29.47 11.82
N GLY A 388 -11.93 29.11 11.14
CA GLY A 388 -10.58 28.96 11.69
C GLY A 388 -10.26 27.56 12.25
N ALA A 389 -11.19 26.58 12.20
CA ALA A 389 -10.97 25.22 12.69
C ALA A 389 -10.20 24.34 11.68
N LEU A 390 -10.39 24.54 10.37
CA LEU A 390 -9.88 23.69 9.33
C LEU A 390 -8.34 23.68 9.24
N ALA A 391 -7.71 24.84 9.24
CA ALA A 391 -6.26 24.94 9.01
C ALA A 391 -5.43 24.31 10.15
N PRO A 392 -5.74 24.53 11.46
CA PRO A 392 -5.06 23.80 12.54
C PRO A 392 -5.27 22.29 12.48
N ALA A 393 -6.50 21.83 12.26
CA ALA A 393 -6.80 20.40 12.12
C ALA A 393 -6.04 19.79 10.94
N SER A 394 -5.98 20.45 9.80
CA SER A 394 -5.24 19.99 8.63
C SER A 394 -3.74 19.83 8.92
N ARG A 395 -3.14 20.76 9.64
CA ARG A 395 -1.72 20.65 10.06
C ARG A 395 -1.51 19.48 11.02
N ALA A 396 -2.41 19.28 11.96
CA ALA A 396 -2.33 18.21 12.94
C ALA A 396 -2.39 16.82 12.29
N PHE A 397 -3.23 16.65 11.27
CA PHE A 397 -3.36 15.41 10.53
C PHE A 397 -2.16 15.10 9.63
N GLY A 398 -1.29 16.05 9.32
CA GLY A 398 -0.13 15.87 8.43
C GLY A 398 0.87 14.83 8.94
N SER A 399 1.72 14.38 8.03
CA SER A 399 2.91 13.55 8.30
C SER A 399 4.13 14.20 7.69
N ASP A 400 5.32 14.01 8.31
CA ASP A 400 6.59 14.54 7.79
C ASP A 400 7.04 13.78 6.54
N LEU A 401 6.79 12.47 6.51
CA LEU A 401 7.01 11.63 5.34
C LEU A 401 5.67 11.32 4.68
N ALA A 402 5.64 11.34 3.35
CA ALA A 402 4.47 10.91 2.59
C ALA A 402 4.15 9.44 2.88
N PRO A 403 2.89 9.07 3.12
CA PRO A 403 2.52 7.67 3.31
C PRO A 403 2.79 6.88 2.03
N TRP A 404 3.24 5.64 2.21
CA TRP A 404 3.59 4.78 1.09
C TRP A 404 3.38 3.31 1.43
N LEU A 405 2.88 2.55 0.45
CA LEU A 405 2.79 1.10 0.47
C LEU A 405 3.74 0.52 -0.60
N PRO A 406 4.82 -0.18 -0.22
CA PRO A 406 5.83 -0.66 -1.16
C PRO A 406 5.42 -1.90 -1.96
N HIS A 407 4.34 -2.56 -1.61
CA HIS A 407 3.86 -3.78 -2.28
C HIS A 407 2.34 -3.91 -2.18
N GLY A 408 1.70 -4.52 -3.18
CA GLY A 408 0.29 -4.91 -3.12
C GLY A 408 0.06 -6.14 -2.22
N PHE A 409 -1.23 -6.45 -2.00
CA PHE A 409 -1.72 -7.64 -1.30
C PHE A 409 -3.07 -8.10 -1.83
#